data_8117e7c5107fc9564de6fed6e27b409c
#
_entry.id   8117e7c5107fc9564de6fed6e27b409c
#
_cell.length_a   1.000
_cell.length_b   1.000
_cell.length_c   1.000
_cell.angle_alpha   90.00
_cell.angle_beta   90.00
_cell.angle_gamma   90.00
#
_symmetry.space_group_name_H-M   'P 1'
#
loop_
_entity.id
_entity.type
_entity.pdbx_description
1 polymer ?
#
loop_
_entity_poly.entity_id
_entity_poly.type
_entity_poly.pdbx_seq_one_letter_code
_entity_poly.pdbx_strand_id
1 'polypeptide(L)'
;MTVADLFACCMSKRPICIGVSAKMRDKILDCLERVHGEDLIDKRIGNLSGGELQRVLLALALEPLPNILILDEPLSGVDVEGQTDLMDMLDEIRKRYDLSILMITHDFGMLQTYADQVVLIDHGIKAKGTPDEVMNSEAFRQVFHRKGGHV
;
A
#
# COMPACT_ATOMS: atom_id res chain seq x y z
N MET A 1 3.58 19.21 -11.64
CA MET A 1 2.37 18.79 -10.91
C MET A 1 2.78 18.49 -9.49
N THR A 2 2.13 19.12 -8.52
CA THR A 2 2.32 18.85 -7.09
C THR A 2 1.39 17.71 -6.62
N VAL A 3 1.59 17.26 -5.37
CA VAL A 3 0.67 16.30 -4.73
C VAL A 3 -0.74 16.92 -4.63
N ALA A 4 -0.84 18.19 -4.24
CA ALA A 4 -2.13 18.90 -4.20
C ALA A 4 -2.83 18.92 -5.57
N ASP A 5 -2.09 19.12 -6.65
CA ASP A 5 -2.67 19.09 -8.01
C ASP A 5 -3.19 17.69 -8.35
N LEU A 6 -2.47 16.63 -7.99
CA LEU A 6 -2.88 15.23 -8.21
C LEU A 6 -4.21 14.93 -7.50
N PHE A 7 -4.30 15.26 -6.22
CA PHE A 7 -5.53 15.07 -5.45
C PHE A 7 -6.69 15.86 -6.03
N ALA A 8 -6.45 17.13 -6.41
CA ALA A 8 -7.47 17.98 -7.02
C ALA A 8 -8.00 17.38 -8.34
N CYS A 9 -7.11 16.74 -9.15
CA CYS A 9 -7.51 16.01 -10.36
C CYS A 9 -8.41 14.83 -10.04
N CYS A 10 -8.06 14.05 -9.03
CA CYS A 10 -8.78 12.81 -8.70
C CYS A 10 -10.11 13.09 -8.00
N MET A 11 -10.16 14.13 -7.15
CA MET A 11 -11.31 14.44 -6.29
C MET A 11 -12.29 15.46 -6.89
N SER A 12 -11.90 16.20 -7.93
CA SER A 12 -12.70 17.29 -8.51
C SER A 12 -12.97 17.06 -9.99
N LYS A 13 -14.19 17.40 -10.42
CA LYS A 13 -14.55 17.49 -11.84
C LYS A 13 -14.14 18.83 -12.47
N ARG A 14 -13.49 19.74 -11.72
CA ARG A 14 -13.09 21.07 -12.19
C ARG A 14 -11.71 21.04 -12.84
N PRO A 15 -11.49 21.87 -13.88
CA PRO A 15 -10.17 21.99 -14.50
C PRO A 15 -9.14 22.53 -13.50
N ILE A 16 -7.93 21.92 -13.49
CA ILE A 16 -6.82 22.27 -12.58
C ILE A 16 -6.26 23.68 -12.81
N CYS A 17 -6.47 24.24 -13.99
CA CYS A 17 -6.00 25.58 -14.32
C CYS A 17 -6.54 26.72 -13.40
N ILE A 18 -7.51 26.43 -12.54
CA ILE A 18 -8.09 27.38 -11.57
C ILE A 18 -7.35 27.32 -10.21
N GLY A 19 -6.40 26.38 -10.05
CA GLY A 19 -5.68 26.14 -8.79
C GLY A 19 -6.52 25.39 -7.75
N VAL A 20 -5.85 25.00 -6.66
CA VAL A 20 -6.48 24.28 -5.53
C VAL A 20 -7.08 25.30 -4.56
N SER A 21 -8.39 25.25 -4.32
CA SER A 21 -9.06 26.13 -3.34
C SER A 21 -8.66 25.76 -1.90
N ALA A 22 -8.75 26.71 -0.96
CA ALA A 22 -8.44 26.47 0.46
C ALA A 22 -9.22 25.28 1.02
N LYS A 23 -10.53 25.20 0.76
CA LYS A 23 -11.38 24.07 1.18
C LYS A 23 -10.92 22.72 0.62
N MET A 24 -10.43 22.70 -0.63
CA MET A 24 -9.90 21.48 -1.24
C MET A 24 -8.56 21.11 -0.60
N ARG A 25 -7.73 22.12 -0.31
CA ARG A 25 -6.44 21.92 0.37
C ARG A 25 -6.63 21.32 1.75
N ASP A 26 -7.57 21.81 2.55
CA ASP A 26 -7.90 21.25 3.86
C ASP A 26 -8.30 19.78 3.74
N LYS A 27 -9.17 19.44 2.77
CA LYS A 27 -9.57 18.06 2.51
C LYS A 27 -8.40 17.17 2.08
N ILE A 28 -7.46 17.68 1.31
CA ILE A 28 -6.25 16.97 0.91
C ILE A 28 -5.35 16.71 2.12
N LEU A 29 -5.20 17.68 3.00
CA LEU A 29 -4.45 17.52 4.25
C LEU A 29 -5.06 16.42 5.13
N ASP A 30 -6.39 16.40 5.29
CA ASP A 30 -7.09 15.32 6.01
C ASP A 30 -6.82 13.92 5.41
N CYS A 31 -6.70 13.83 4.08
CA CYS A 31 -6.34 12.56 3.42
C CYS A 31 -4.88 12.18 3.68
N LEU A 32 -3.96 13.14 3.61
CA LEU A 32 -2.53 12.93 3.82
C LEU A 32 -2.20 12.64 5.29
N GLU A 33 -2.94 13.20 6.24
CA GLU A 33 -2.79 12.92 7.67
C GLU A 33 -2.97 11.43 7.99
N ARG A 34 -3.86 10.73 7.27
CA ARG A 34 -4.09 9.29 7.44
C ARG A 34 -2.87 8.43 7.17
N VAL A 35 -1.91 8.96 6.41
CA VAL A 35 -0.70 8.28 5.96
C VAL A 35 0.58 8.97 6.44
N HIS A 36 0.48 9.90 7.41
CA HIS A 36 1.59 10.71 7.93
C HIS A 36 2.37 11.43 6.80
N GLY A 37 1.63 12.02 5.86
CA GLY A 37 2.18 12.62 4.64
C GLY A 37 1.81 14.08 4.42
N GLU A 38 1.44 14.85 5.46
CA GLU A 38 0.97 16.24 5.36
C GLU A 38 2.02 17.18 4.75
N ASP A 39 3.29 16.90 5.03
CA ASP A 39 4.44 17.65 4.50
C ASP A 39 4.65 17.45 2.99
N LEU A 40 3.98 16.45 2.40
CA LEU A 40 4.10 16.12 0.98
C LEU A 40 3.20 16.98 0.08
N ILE A 41 2.21 17.68 0.62
CA ILE A 41 1.16 18.36 -0.14
C ILE A 41 1.69 19.30 -1.23
N ASP A 42 2.78 20.02 -0.96
CA ASP A 42 3.39 20.99 -1.90
C ASP A 42 4.55 20.38 -2.70
N LYS A 43 4.98 19.14 -2.41
CA LYS A 43 6.05 18.49 -3.16
C LYS A 43 5.62 18.16 -4.58
N ARG A 44 6.56 18.26 -5.51
CA ARG A 44 6.36 17.79 -6.88
C ARG A 44 6.44 16.26 -6.91
N ILE A 45 5.51 15.60 -7.62
CA ILE A 45 5.44 14.14 -7.71
C ILE A 45 6.77 13.53 -8.18
N GLY A 46 7.45 14.15 -9.14
CA GLY A 46 8.74 13.68 -9.63
C GLY A 46 9.92 13.83 -8.65
N ASN A 47 9.72 14.47 -7.50
CA ASN A 47 10.72 14.65 -6.45
C ASN A 47 10.42 13.81 -5.20
N LEU A 48 9.38 12.98 -5.23
CA LEU A 48 9.04 12.08 -4.14
C LEU A 48 9.98 10.87 -4.15
N SER A 49 10.39 10.41 -2.96
CA SER A 49 10.98 9.08 -2.80
C SER A 49 9.96 7.97 -3.08
N GLY A 50 10.41 6.73 -3.21
CA GLY A 50 9.50 5.59 -3.41
C GLY A 50 8.46 5.48 -2.29
N GLY A 51 8.89 5.56 -1.03
CA GLY A 51 8.00 5.51 0.13
C GLY A 51 7.03 6.69 0.21
N GLU A 52 7.50 7.92 -0.08
CA GLU A 52 6.62 9.09 -0.14
C GLU A 52 5.55 8.98 -1.24
N LEU A 53 5.94 8.45 -2.41
CA LEU A 53 4.98 8.20 -3.49
C LEU A 53 3.94 7.16 -3.08
N GLN A 54 4.36 6.07 -2.43
CA GLN A 54 3.44 5.05 -1.92
C GLN A 54 2.46 5.63 -0.91
N ARG A 55 2.90 6.47 0.04
CA ARG A 55 2.02 7.18 0.99
C ARG A 55 0.98 8.05 0.26
N VAL A 56 1.39 8.81 -0.74
CA VAL A 56 0.48 9.63 -1.55
C VAL A 56 -0.56 8.78 -2.28
N LEU A 57 -0.15 7.65 -2.89
CA LEU A 57 -1.06 6.74 -3.59
C LEU A 57 -2.03 6.06 -2.62
N LEU A 58 -1.58 5.68 -1.42
CA LEU A 58 -2.44 5.14 -0.36
C LEU A 58 -3.46 6.16 0.12
N ALA A 59 -3.05 7.42 0.36
CA ALA A 59 -3.97 8.48 0.76
C ALA A 59 -5.08 8.69 -0.29
N LEU A 60 -4.75 8.60 -1.58
CA LEU A 60 -5.73 8.65 -2.68
C LEU A 60 -6.66 7.43 -2.67
N ALA A 61 -6.12 6.22 -2.43
CA ALA A 61 -6.91 4.98 -2.41
C ALA A 61 -7.86 4.91 -1.18
N LEU A 62 -7.56 5.68 -0.13
CA LEU A 62 -8.39 5.81 1.06
C LEU A 62 -9.47 6.90 0.95
N GLU A 63 -9.63 7.54 -0.21
CA GLU A 63 -10.65 8.59 -0.42
C GLU A 63 -11.52 8.29 -1.67
N PRO A 64 -12.80 7.94 -1.49
CA PRO A 64 -13.49 7.72 -0.22
C PRO A 64 -12.98 6.48 0.51
N LEU A 65 -13.13 6.45 1.85
CA LEU A 65 -12.67 5.32 2.67
C LEU A 65 -13.33 4.01 2.21
N PRO A 66 -12.55 3.01 1.76
CA PRO A 66 -13.09 1.74 1.28
C PRO A 66 -13.31 0.74 2.43
N ASN A 67 -14.09 -0.30 2.19
CA ASN A 67 -14.16 -1.45 3.10
C ASN A 67 -13.01 -2.45 2.86
N ILE A 68 -12.48 -2.49 1.64
CA ILE A 68 -11.37 -3.37 1.24
C ILE A 68 -10.35 -2.55 0.45
N LEU A 69 -9.10 -2.60 0.86
CA LEU A 69 -7.95 -2.03 0.16
C LEU A 69 -7.16 -3.16 -0.50
N ILE A 70 -6.94 -3.06 -1.82
CA ILE A 70 -6.15 -4.04 -2.58
C ILE A 70 -4.82 -3.39 -2.97
N LEU A 71 -3.72 -4.04 -2.58
CA LEU A 71 -2.36 -3.57 -2.82
C LEU A 71 -1.58 -4.62 -3.61
N ASP A 72 -0.98 -4.22 -4.72
CA ASP A 72 -0.14 -5.07 -5.56
C ASP A 72 1.31 -4.60 -5.43
N GLU A 73 2.15 -5.45 -4.78
CA GLU A 73 3.57 -5.19 -4.52
C GLU A 73 3.86 -3.80 -3.92
N PRO A 74 3.17 -3.37 -2.82
CA PRO A 74 3.23 -1.99 -2.32
C PRO A 74 4.60 -1.61 -1.76
N LEU A 75 5.48 -2.58 -1.49
CA LEU A 75 6.83 -2.38 -0.96
C LEU A 75 7.88 -2.23 -2.07
N SER A 76 7.48 -2.38 -3.34
CA SER A 76 8.40 -2.29 -4.47
C SER A 76 8.97 -0.88 -4.61
N GLY A 77 10.31 -0.78 -4.66
CA GLY A 77 11.01 0.51 -4.78
C GLY A 77 11.11 1.32 -3.47
N VAL A 78 10.74 0.71 -2.34
CA VAL A 78 10.91 1.27 -0.99
C VAL A 78 12.12 0.60 -0.34
N ASP A 79 12.96 1.37 0.34
CA ASP A 79 14.09 0.84 1.10
C ASP A 79 13.62 0.08 2.36
N VAL A 80 14.49 -0.73 2.95
CA VAL A 80 14.12 -1.67 4.03
C VAL A 80 13.49 -0.96 5.24
N GLU A 81 14.00 0.21 5.62
CA GLU A 81 13.46 1.00 6.74
C GLU A 81 12.06 1.51 6.39
N GLY A 82 11.91 2.09 5.20
CA GLY A 82 10.61 2.58 4.72
C GLY A 82 9.57 1.48 4.50
N GLN A 83 9.98 0.23 4.20
CA GLN A 83 9.06 -0.91 4.11
C GLN A 83 8.41 -1.21 5.46
N THR A 84 9.19 -1.21 6.54
CA THR A 84 8.66 -1.42 7.89
C THR A 84 7.69 -0.30 8.28
N ASP A 85 8.08 0.96 8.07
CA ASP A 85 7.23 2.12 8.35
C ASP A 85 5.91 2.07 7.57
N LEU A 86 5.96 1.63 6.30
CA LEU A 86 4.78 1.50 5.46
C LEU A 86 3.83 0.40 5.97
N MET A 87 4.38 -0.74 6.40
CA MET A 87 3.58 -1.84 6.94
C MET A 87 2.96 -1.49 8.29
N ASP A 88 3.70 -0.83 9.18
CA ASP A 88 3.18 -0.36 10.47
C ASP A 88 2.04 0.64 10.27
N MET A 89 2.21 1.58 9.33
CA MET A 89 1.17 2.53 8.95
C MET A 89 -0.08 1.83 8.38
N LEU A 90 0.09 0.83 7.53
CA LEU A 90 -1.03 0.04 6.98
C LEU A 90 -1.79 -0.72 8.09
N ASP A 91 -1.07 -1.28 9.06
CA ASP A 91 -1.67 -1.98 10.20
C ASP A 91 -2.44 -1.00 11.12
N GLU A 92 -1.92 0.22 11.32
CA GLU A 92 -2.61 1.29 12.03
C GLU A 92 -3.91 1.70 11.31
N ILE A 93 -3.84 1.95 10.00
CA ILE A 93 -4.99 2.32 9.17
C ILE A 93 -6.06 1.22 9.21
N ARG A 94 -5.66 -0.05 9.06
CA ARG A 94 -6.56 -1.20 9.13
C ARG A 94 -7.35 -1.23 10.43
N LYS A 95 -6.65 -1.06 11.56
CA LYS A 95 -7.25 -1.06 12.90
C LYS A 95 -8.14 0.16 13.16
N ARG A 96 -7.67 1.34 12.73
CA ARG A 96 -8.39 2.61 12.96
C ARG A 96 -9.70 2.72 12.19
N TYR A 97 -9.73 2.19 10.97
CA TYR A 97 -10.86 2.34 10.05
C TYR A 97 -11.65 1.05 9.82
N ASP A 98 -11.31 -0.03 10.53
CA ASP A 98 -11.97 -1.35 10.42
C ASP A 98 -12.08 -1.83 8.96
N LEU A 99 -11.00 -1.66 8.19
CA LEU A 99 -10.94 -2.07 6.80
C LEU A 99 -10.14 -3.37 6.62
N SER A 100 -10.47 -4.13 5.58
CA SER A 100 -9.71 -5.30 5.17
C SER A 100 -8.64 -4.93 4.17
N ILE A 101 -7.42 -5.47 4.32
CA ILE A 101 -6.33 -5.29 3.34
C ILE A 101 -6.07 -6.62 2.64
N LEU A 102 -6.11 -6.62 1.33
CA LEU A 102 -5.64 -7.71 0.48
C LEU A 102 -4.35 -7.28 -0.19
N MET A 103 -3.23 -7.91 0.17
CA MET A 103 -1.92 -7.60 -0.36
C MET A 103 -1.38 -8.73 -1.23
N ILE A 104 -0.84 -8.40 -2.38
CA ILE A 104 -0.05 -9.31 -3.20
C ILE A 104 1.42 -8.95 -2.99
N THR A 105 2.23 -9.92 -2.58
CA THR A 105 3.65 -9.72 -2.32
C THR A 105 4.43 -11.02 -2.44
N HIS A 106 5.72 -10.91 -2.69
CA HIS A 106 6.68 -12.00 -2.63
C HIS A 106 7.64 -11.89 -1.41
N ASP A 107 7.41 -10.92 -0.53
CA ASP A 107 8.18 -10.76 0.71
C ASP A 107 7.58 -11.59 1.85
N PHE A 108 8.21 -12.73 2.12
CA PHE A 108 7.73 -13.68 3.14
C PHE A 108 7.99 -13.21 4.57
N GLY A 109 9.00 -12.36 4.80
CA GLY A 109 9.29 -11.82 6.12
C GLY A 109 8.14 -10.93 6.64
N MET A 110 7.60 -10.10 5.77
CA MET A 110 6.47 -9.25 6.09
C MET A 110 5.18 -10.04 6.35
N LEU A 111 4.98 -11.16 5.63
CA LEU A 111 3.79 -12.00 5.82
C LEU A 111 3.69 -12.57 7.23
N GLN A 112 4.80 -13.03 7.82
CA GLN A 112 4.79 -13.59 9.18
C GLN A 112 4.43 -12.57 10.25
N THR A 113 4.79 -11.31 10.04
CA THR A 113 4.60 -10.24 11.03
C THR A 113 3.21 -9.61 10.95
N TYR A 114 2.69 -9.40 9.73
CA TYR A 114 1.52 -8.54 9.51
C TYR A 114 0.29 -9.27 8.98
N ALA A 115 0.42 -10.44 8.37
CA ALA A 115 -0.71 -11.12 7.77
C ALA A 115 -1.50 -11.98 8.77
N ASP A 116 -2.82 -11.86 8.77
CA ASP A 116 -3.71 -12.78 9.51
C ASP A 116 -3.92 -14.08 8.73
N GLN A 117 -3.97 -14.01 7.40
CA GLN A 117 -4.21 -15.12 6.47
C GLN A 117 -3.32 -14.99 5.23
N VAL A 118 -2.85 -16.11 4.74
CA VAL A 118 -2.07 -16.21 3.50
C VAL A 118 -2.75 -17.16 2.53
N VAL A 119 -2.75 -16.79 1.25
CA VAL A 119 -3.17 -17.66 0.15
C VAL A 119 -2.00 -17.82 -0.81
N LEU A 120 -1.48 -19.04 -0.93
CA LEU A 120 -0.44 -19.37 -1.87
C LEU A 120 -1.05 -19.70 -3.24
N ILE A 121 -0.64 -18.96 -4.28
CA ILE A 121 -1.14 -19.12 -5.64
C ILE A 121 0.00 -19.50 -6.58
N ASP A 122 -0.18 -20.60 -7.32
CA ASP A 122 0.66 -21.03 -8.44
C ASP A 122 -0.20 -21.81 -9.43
N HIS A 123 -0.65 -21.17 -10.53
CA HIS A 123 -1.66 -21.69 -11.47
C HIS A 123 -2.97 -22.16 -10.79
N GLY A 124 -3.28 -21.61 -9.60
CA GLY A 124 -4.41 -21.94 -8.74
C GLY A 124 -4.01 -21.91 -7.28
N ILE A 125 -4.98 -22.02 -6.38
CA ILE A 125 -4.74 -22.01 -4.93
C ILE A 125 -4.04 -23.32 -4.55
N LYS A 126 -2.85 -23.22 -3.95
CA LYS A 126 -2.02 -24.35 -3.47
C LYS A 126 -2.16 -24.57 -1.98
N ALA A 127 -2.25 -23.49 -1.21
CA ALA A 127 -2.47 -23.52 0.23
C ALA A 127 -3.19 -22.25 0.68
N LYS A 128 -3.89 -22.34 1.81
CA LYS A 128 -4.52 -21.23 2.50
C LYS A 128 -4.52 -21.51 4.00
N GLY A 129 -4.19 -20.52 4.81
CA GLY A 129 -4.16 -20.63 6.28
C GLY A 129 -3.42 -19.45 6.90
N THR A 130 -3.01 -19.59 8.14
CA THR A 130 -2.11 -18.65 8.79
C THR A 130 -0.75 -18.63 8.08
N PRO A 131 0.07 -17.57 8.24
CA PRO A 131 1.41 -17.52 7.68
C PRO A 131 2.23 -18.80 8.00
N ASP A 132 2.24 -19.23 9.27
CA ASP A 132 3.00 -20.41 9.70
C ASP A 132 2.50 -21.70 9.04
N GLU A 133 1.20 -21.90 8.94
CA GLU A 133 0.62 -23.09 8.29
C GLU A 133 1.01 -23.14 6.81
N VAL A 134 0.91 -22.01 6.10
CA VAL A 134 1.20 -21.97 4.67
C VAL A 134 2.70 -22.09 4.41
N MET A 135 3.55 -21.38 5.12
CA MET A 135 5.01 -21.37 4.90
C MET A 135 5.67 -22.70 5.28
N ASN A 136 5.11 -23.43 6.25
CA ASN A 136 5.57 -24.78 6.62
C ASN A 136 4.95 -25.89 5.77
N SER A 137 4.01 -25.58 4.88
CA SER A 137 3.33 -26.57 4.05
C SER A 137 4.26 -27.20 2.99
N GLU A 138 3.93 -28.42 2.59
CA GLU A 138 4.60 -29.08 1.46
C GLU A 138 4.37 -28.32 0.14
N ALA A 139 3.19 -27.72 -0.03
CA ALA A 139 2.85 -26.91 -1.20
C ALA A 139 3.80 -25.71 -1.35
N PHE A 140 4.12 -25.02 -0.25
CA PHE A 140 5.08 -23.91 -0.26
C PHE A 140 6.47 -24.38 -0.70
N ARG A 141 6.96 -25.49 -0.13
CA ARG A 141 8.27 -26.07 -0.52
C ARG A 141 8.29 -26.45 -2.00
N GLN A 142 7.23 -27.05 -2.52
CA GLN A 142 7.16 -27.45 -3.94
C GLN A 142 7.19 -26.23 -4.88
N VAL A 143 6.50 -25.12 -4.53
CA VAL A 143 6.46 -23.91 -5.37
C VAL A 143 7.83 -23.21 -5.39
N PHE A 144 8.51 -23.11 -4.24
CA PHE A 144 9.74 -22.32 -4.12
C PHE A 144 11.02 -23.17 -4.34
N HIS A 145 11.05 -24.46 -4.01
CA HIS A 145 12.18 -25.32 -4.36
C HIS A 145 12.28 -25.62 -5.87
N ARG A 146 11.17 -25.65 -6.61
CA ARG A 146 11.20 -25.76 -8.07
C ARG A 146 11.82 -24.54 -8.77
N LYS A 147 11.74 -23.37 -8.16
CA LYS A 147 12.33 -22.11 -8.71
C LYS A 147 13.80 -21.90 -8.32
N GLY A 148 14.31 -22.59 -7.30
CA GLY A 148 15.71 -22.52 -6.84
C GLY A 148 16.70 -23.46 -7.56
N GLY A 149 16.28 -24.20 -8.57
CA GLY A 149 17.07 -25.19 -9.30
C GLY A 149 17.82 -24.69 -10.52
N HIS A 150 18.07 -23.39 -10.68
CA HIS A 150 18.97 -22.85 -11.69
C HIS A 150 19.84 -21.75 -11.05
N VAL A 151 20.94 -22.18 -10.45
CA VAL A 151 22.23 -21.47 -10.38
C VAL A 151 23.30 -22.45 -10.79
#